data_6c17babdb9ee60dfe2ba08a0c6f34218
#
_entry.id   6c17babdb9ee60dfe2ba08a0c6f34218
#
_cell.length_a   1.000
_cell.length_b   1.000
_cell.length_c   1.000
_cell.angle_alpha   90.00
_cell.angle_beta   90.00
_cell.angle_gamma   90.00
#
_symmetry.space_group_name_H-M   'P 1'
#
loop_
_entity.id
_entity.type
_entity.pdbx_description
1 polymer ?
#
loop_
_entity_poly.entity_id
_entity_poly.type
_entity_poly.pdbx_seq_one_letter_code
_entity_poly.pdbx_strand_id
1 'polypeptide(L)'
;MTTATTDRGVRNPWVLRGATVLVVLAMAVFGYSQRADARQRPKMPTSATFEGRSGIRVTRVAVVGDGGLVDVRFVVLDPQKAHRYLGDRYNGQDPKADRKAVEAPTLRSGSKHTRLKDVASMHQHADYVAGQSYYLLYLNPAGAIKAGDRLDLEGTAVKENLGALPVS
;
A
#
# COMPACT_ATOMS: atom_id res chain seq x y z
N MET A 1 4.25 -17.18 67.02
CA MET A 1 5.07 -16.02 66.68
C MET A 1 5.77 -16.31 65.37
N THR A 2 5.25 -15.76 64.28
CA THR A 2 5.78 -16.00 62.93
C THR A 2 6.42 -14.69 62.45
N THR A 3 7.72 -14.66 62.34
CA THR A 3 8.49 -13.51 61.89
C THR A 3 8.47 -13.48 60.36
N ALA A 4 7.82 -12.49 59.75
CA ALA A 4 7.85 -12.20 58.33
C ALA A 4 9.18 -11.53 57.97
N THR A 5 10.02 -12.23 57.22
CA THR A 5 11.26 -11.67 56.64
C THR A 5 10.91 -10.85 55.42
N THR A 6 10.97 -9.52 55.53
CA THR A 6 10.80 -8.60 54.41
C THR A 6 12.11 -8.55 53.63
N ASP A 7 12.16 -9.27 52.51
CA ASP A 7 13.27 -9.20 51.56
C ASP A 7 13.22 -7.83 50.83
N ARG A 8 14.03 -6.87 51.30
CA ARG A 8 14.29 -5.61 50.60
C ARG A 8 15.31 -5.87 49.51
N GLY A 9 14.86 -6.29 48.37
CA GLY A 9 15.68 -6.35 47.17
C GLY A 9 16.36 -5.00 46.91
N VAL A 10 17.66 -4.93 47.17
CA VAL A 10 18.51 -3.76 46.88
C VAL A 10 18.48 -3.53 45.35
N ARG A 11 17.62 -2.63 44.91
CA ARG A 11 17.58 -2.18 43.52
C ARG A 11 18.85 -1.38 43.24
N ASN A 12 19.82 -2.04 42.63
CA ASN A 12 21.09 -1.44 42.27
C ASN A 12 20.86 -0.31 41.25
N PRO A 13 21.07 0.98 41.58
CA PRO A 13 20.75 2.11 40.69
C PRO A 13 21.54 2.10 39.37
N TRP A 14 22.66 1.39 39.33
CA TRP A 14 23.47 1.24 38.13
C TRP A 14 22.80 0.34 37.09
N VAL A 15 22.07 -0.70 37.52
CA VAL A 15 21.33 -1.60 36.64
C VAL A 15 20.16 -0.85 35.97
N LEU A 16 19.46 0.00 36.74
CA LEU A 16 18.38 0.82 36.20
C LEU A 16 18.88 1.84 35.15
N ARG A 17 20.02 2.49 35.44
CA ARG A 17 20.62 3.45 34.50
C ARG A 17 21.08 2.76 33.18
N GLY A 18 21.70 1.59 33.32
CA GLY A 18 22.11 0.79 32.15
C GLY A 18 20.93 0.35 31.29
N ALA A 19 19.83 -0.10 31.90
CA ALA A 19 18.63 -0.51 31.17
C ALA A 19 17.98 0.67 30.43
N THR A 20 17.93 1.86 31.03
CA THR A 20 17.38 3.06 30.39
C THR A 20 18.17 3.46 29.13
N VAL A 21 19.51 3.44 29.23
CA VAL A 21 20.38 3.77 28.08
C VAL A 21 20.19 2.79 26.93
N LEU A 22 20.09 1.49 27.23
CA LEU A 22 19.84 0.46 26.21
C LEU A 22 18.50 0.65 25.49
N VAL A 23 17.44 0.99 26.21
CA VAL A 23 16.11 1.25 25.61
C VAL A 23 16.14 2.48 24.70
N VAL A 24 16.80 3.56 25.12
CA VAL A 24 16.93 4.78 24.32
C VAL A 24 17.73 4.51 23.03
N LEU A 25 18.83 3.75 23.13
CA LEU A 25 19.62 3.35 21.98
C LEU A 25 18.82 2.46 21.02
N ALA A 26 18.06 1.50 21.53
CA ALA A 26 17.21 0.63 20.71
C ALA A 26 16.14 1.44 19.98
N MET A 27 15.47 2.39 20.63
CA MET A 27 14.49 3.28 20.00
C MET A 27 15.13 4.20 18.95
N ALA A 28 16.34 4.71 19.21
CA ALA A 28 17.06 5.54 18.24
C ALA A 28 17.44 4.74 17.00
N VAL A 29 17.96 3.52 17.14
CA VAL A 29 18.30 2.63 16.03
C VAL A 29 17.05 2.24 15.24
N PHE A 30 15.95 1.90 15.91
CA PHE A 30 14.69 1.58 15.27
C PHE A 30 14.12 2.78 14.50
N GLY A 31 14.12 3.96 15.10
CA GLY A 31 13.68 5.19 14.42
C GLY A 31 14.57 5.57 13.23
N TYR A 32 15.87 5.29 13.31
CA TYR A 32 16.81 5.54 12.21
C TYR A 32 16.58 4.57 11.04
N SER A 33 16.37 3.28 11.32
CA SER A 33 16.09 2.27 10.29
C SER A 33 14.80 2.57 9.52
N GLN A 34 13.74 2.97 10.21
CA GLN A 34 12.48 3.37 9.58
C GLN A 34 12.64 4.58 8.65
N ARG A 35 13.49 5.55 9.02
CA ARG A 35 13.79 6.71 8.18
C ARG A 35 14.66 6.37 6.97
N ALA A 36 15.59 5.43 7.12
CA ALA A 36 16.43 4.95 6.03
C ALA A 36 15.57 4.26 4.95
N ASP A 37 14.65 3.38 5.35
CA ASP A 37 13.73 2.70 4.44
C ASP A 37 12.82 3.69 3.68
N ALA A 38 12.35 4.75 4.35
CA ALA A 38 11.53 5.77 3.71
C ALA A 38 12.30 6.56 2.64
N ARG A 39 13.62 6.77 2.82
CA ARG A 39 14.49 7.46 1.85
C ARG A 39 14.85 6.59 0.65
N GLN A 40 14.82 5.28 0.79
CA GLN A 40 15.15 4.33 -0.28
C GLN A 40 13.94 3.98 -1.16
N ARG A 41 12.74 4.45 -0.81
CA ARG A 41 11.54 4.17 -1.64
C ARG A 41 11.67 4.86 -2.99
N PRO A 42 11.52 4.12 -4.08
CA PRO A 42 11.58 4.71 -5.41
C PRO A 42 10.47 5.76 -5.58
N LYS A 43 10.82 6.88 -6.20
CA LYS A 43 9.84 7.95 -6.47
C LYS A 43 8.85 7.48 -7.54
N MET A 44 7.56 7.57 -7.25
CA MET A 44 6.52 7.27 -8.23
C MET A 44 6.47 8.33 -9.32
N PRO A 45 6.28 7.93 -10.59
CA PRO A 45 6.05 8.88 -11.67
C PRO A 45 4.72 9.63 -11.43
N THR A 46 4.72 10.91 -11.73
CA THR A 46 3.53 11.76 -11.71
C THR A 46 3.20 12.21 -13.13
N SER A 47 1.93 12.21 -13.49
CA SER A 47 1.44 12.68 -14.78
C SER A 47 0.18 13.50 -14.59
N ALA A 48 0.27 14.80 -14.87
CA ALA A 48 -0.87 15.71 -14.75
C ALA A 48 -2.05 15.26 -15.63
N THR A 49 -1.78 14.71 -16.81
CA THR A 49 -2.81 14.19 -17.70
C THR A 49 -3.49 12.97 -17.09
N PHE A 50 -2.71 12.00 -16.60
CA PHE A 50 -3.24 10.81 -15.93
C PHE A 50 -4.06 11.20 -14.70
N GLU A 51 -3.49 12.00 -13.80
CA GLU A 51 -4.16 12.46 -12.58
C GLU A 51 -5.44 13.23 -12.88
N GLY A 52 -5.41 14.10 -13.88
CA GLY A 52 -6.57 14.89 -14.29
C GLY A 52 -7.71 14.07 -14.90
N ARG A 53 -7.43 12.92 -15.51
CA ARG A 53 -8.43 12.06 -16.15
C ARG A 53 -8.85 10.89 -15.25
N SER A 54 -7.92 10.28 -14.54
CA SER A 54 -8.20 9.15 -13.64
C SER A 54 -8.76 9.58 -12.29
N GLY A 55 -8.46 10.80 -11.84
CA GLY A 55 -8.82 11.30 -10.51
C GLY A 55 -8.01 10.69 -9.36
N ILE A 56 -6.90 9.99 -9.66
CA ILE A 56 -6.02 9.40 -8.65
C ILE A 56 -4.56 9.74 -8.88
N ARG A 57 -3.77 9.67 -7.82
CA ARG A 57 -2.30 9.72 -7.85
C ARG A 57 -1.73 8.46 -7.22
N VAL A 58 -0.98 7.69 -7.99
CA VAL A 58 -0.28 6.52 -7.46
C VAL A 58 0.88 6.96 -6.57
N THR A 59 0.93 6.41 -5.35
CA THR A 59 1.93 6.79 -4.34
C THR A 59 2.91 5.68 -4.04
N ARG A 60 2.54 4.42 -4.29
CA ARG A 60 3.40 3.26 -4.06
C ARG A 60 2.94 2.07 -4.88
N VAL A 61 3.91 1.26 -5.30
CA VAL A 61 3.70 -0.11 -5.76
C VAL A 61 4.68 -1.01 -5.02
N ALA A 62 4.22 -2.09 -4.42
CA ALA A 62 5.06 -3.00 -3.65
C ALA A 62 4.61 -4.44 -3.77
N VAL A 63 5.59 -5.37 -3.74
CA VAL A 63 5.30 -6.79 -3.55
C VAL A 63 5.07 -7.05 -2.07
N VAL A 64 3.99 -7.74 -1.76
CA VAL A 64 3.57 -8.04 -0.38
C VAL A 64 3.07 -9.48 -0.27
N GLY A 65 2.77 -9.95 0.95
CA GLY A 65 2.25 -11.30 1.19
C GLY A 65 3.20 -12.38 0.67
N ASP A 66 4.45 -12.34 1.12
CA ASP A 66 5.51 -13.29 0.74
C ASP A 66 5.67 -13.44 -0.79
N GLY A 67 5.44 -12.35 -1.51
CA GLY A 67 5.55 -12.32 -2.96
C GLY A 67 4.29 -12.70 -3.73
N GLY A 68 3.21 -13.09 -3.05
CA GLY A 68 1.96 -13.54 -3.68
C GLY A 68 1.05 -12.42 -4.19
N LEU A 69 1.29 -11.19 -3.76
CA LEU A 69 0.46 -10.03 -4.09
C LEU A 69 1.29 -8.83 -4.50
N VAL A 70 0.69 -7.95 -5.30
CA VAL A 70 1.19 -6.59 -5.58
C VAL A 70 0.18 -5.59 -5.03
N ASP A 71 0.64 -4.73 -4.11
CA ASP A 71 -0.11 -3.64 -3.48
C ASP A 71 0.16 -2.34 -4.25
N VAL A 72 -0.89 -1.73 -4.80
CA VAL A 72 -0.84 -0.41 -5.45
C VAL A 72 -1.58 0.58 -4.58
N ARG A 73 -0.87 1.53 -4.00
CA ARG A 73 -1.47 2.60 -3.19
C ARG A 73 -1.62 3.87 -3.98
N PHE A 74 -2.73 4.56 -3.75
CA PHE A 74 -3.03 5.81 -4.42
C PHE A 74 -3.79 6.76 -3.49
N VAL A 75 -3.71 8.04 -3.81
CA VAL A 75 -4.52 9.11 -3.19
C VAL A 75 -5.59 9.51 -4.19
N VAL A 76 -6.81 9.69 -3.72
CA VAL A 76 -7.92 10.19 -4.53
C VAL A 76 -7.81 11.71 -4.63
N LEU A 77 -7.80 12.22 -5.85
CA LEU A 77 -7.78 13.66 -6.16
C LEU A 77 -9.19 14.16 -6.52
N ASP A 78 -9.94 13.33 -7.25
CA ASP A 78 -11.31 13.59 -7.69
C ASP A 78 -12.13 12.30 -7.53
N PRO A 79 -13.06 12.25 -6.56
CA PRO A 79 -13.84 11.04 -6.29
C PRO A 79 -14.66 10.54 -7.48
N GLN A 80 -15.28 11.43 -8.25
CA GLN A 80 -16.11 11.03 -9.39
C GLN A 80 -15.29 10.42 -10.52
N LYS A 81 -14.10 10.97 -10.77
CA LYS A 81 -13.19 10.42 -11.77
C LYS A 81 -12.57 9.12 -11.30
N ALA A 82 -12.22 9.03 -10.00
CA ALA A 82 -11.70 7.82 -9.38
C ALA A 82 -12.68 6.66 -9.52
N HIS A 83 -13.96 6.86 -9.22
CA HIS A 83 -15.01 5.86 -9.44
C HIS A 83 -15.04 5.36 -10.88
N ARG A 84 -15.00 6.25 -11.85
CA ARG A 84 -15.02 5.87 -13.26
C ARG A 84 -13.76 5.12 -13.71
N TYR A 85 -12.60 5.50 -13.15
CA TYR A 85 -11.32 4.88 -13.50
C TYR A 85 -11.12 3.53 -12.83
N LEU A 86 -11.45 3.42 -11.56
CA LEU A 86 -11.22 2.22 -10.75
C LEU A 86 -12.29 1.14 -10.97
N GLY A 87 -13.42 1.53 -11.56
CA GLY A 87 -14.56 0.64 -11.73
C GLY A 87 -15.45 0.63 -10.50
N ASP A 88 -16.69 1.02 -10.69
CA ASP A 88 -17.70 0.94 -9.64
C ASP A 88 -18.31 -0.46 -9.67
N ARG A 89 -17.78 -1.38 -8.88
CA ARG A 89 -18.34 -2.73 -8.84
C ARG A 89 -19.64 -2.84 -8.05
N TYR A 90 -19.97 -1.84 -7.25
CA TYR A 90 -21.19 -1.90 -6.45
C TYR A 90 -21.45 -0.59 -5.68
N ASN A 91 -22.26 0.27 -6.19
CA ASN A 91 -22.87 1.27 -5.34
C ASN A 91 -24.13 0.64 -4.71
N GLY A 92 -24.04 -0.12 -3.66
CA GLY A 92 -25.07 -0.89 -2.95
C GLY A 92 -26.54 -0.45 -2.98
N GLN A 93 -26.91 0.48 -3.85
CA GLN A 93 -28.23 1.10 -3.94
C GLN A 93 -29.10 0.55 -5.08
N ASP A 94 -28.53 -0.15 -6.07
CA ASP A 94 -29.36 -0.75 -7.14
C ASP A 94 -28.88 -2.16 -7.51
N PRO A 95 -29.57 -3.23 -6.99
CA PRO A 95 -29.28 -4.62 -7.37
C PRO A 95 -29.61 -4.91 -8.84
N LYS A 96 -30.22 -3.99 -9.56
CA LYS A 96 -30.55 -4.10 -10.99
C LYS A 96 -29.70 -3.19 -11.89
N ALA A 97 -28.88 -2.31 -11.31
CA ALA A 97 -27.93 -1.54 -12.11
C ALA A 97 -27.05 -2.50 -12.90
N ASP A 98 -27.14 -2.33 -14.21
CA ASP A 98 -26.60 -3.20 -15.23
C ASP A 98 -25.17 -3.63 -14.88
N ARG A 99 -24.98 -4.92 -14.59
CA ARG A 99 -23.73 -5.54 -14.16
C ARG A 99 -22.66 -5.56 -15.26
N LYS A 100 -22.58 -4.55 -16.05
CA LYS A 100 -21.38 -4.23 -16.81
C LYS A 100 -20.33 -3.75 -15.80
N ALA A 101 -19.83 -4.73 -15.03
CA ALA A 101 -18.75 -4.50 -14.07
C ALA A 101 -17.64 -3.77 -14.82
N VAL A 102 -17.49 -2.50 -14.52
CA VAL A 102 -16.33 -1.77 -15.00
C VAL A 102 -15.13 -2.46 -14.38
N GLU A 103 -14.32 -3.10 -15.19
CA GLU A 103 -13.15 -3.82 -14.70
C GLU A 103 -12.16 -2.81 -14.11
N ALA A 104 -11.64 -3.12 -12.94
CA ALA A 104 -10.55 -2.36 -12.35
C ALA A 104 -9.35 -2.29 -13.31
N PRO A 105 -8.51 -1.25 -13.18
CA PRO A 105 -7.31 -1.16 -13.99
C PRO A 105 -6.45 -2.42 -13.87
N THR A 106 -5.77 -2.80 -14.93
CA THR A 106 -4.85 -3.93 -14.93
C THR A 106 -3.41 -3.44 -14.72
N LEU A 107 -2.60 -4.24 -14.01
CA LEU A 107 -1.15 -4.04 -13.96
C LEU A 107 -0.48 -4.89 -15.03
N ARG A 108 0.42 -4.27 -15.80
CA ARG A 108 1.20 -4.94 -16.84
C ARG A 108 2.68 -4.77 -16.62
N SER A 109 3.43 -5.85 -16.81
CA SER A 109 4.88 -5.80 -16.95
C SER A 109 5.24 -5.99 -18.42
N GLY A 110 5.73 -4.93 -19.07
CA GLY A 110 6.16 -4.99 -20.45
C GLY A 110 7.36 -5.95 -20.64
N SER A 111 8.31 -5.92 -19.72
CA SER A 111 9.52 -6.76 -19.78
C SER A 111 9.25 -8.25 -19.56
N LYS A 112 8.22 -8.59 -18.79
CA LYS A 112 7.86 -9.98 -18.47
C LYS A 112 6.63 -10.48 -19.21
N HIS A 113 6.05 -9.65 -20.08
CA HIS A 113 4.82 -9.96 -20.82
C HIS A 113 3.68 -10.48 -19.92
N THR A 114 3.67 -10.03 -18.66
CA THR A 114 2.72 -10.48 -17.64
C THR A 114 1.69 -9.40 -17.38
N ARG A 115 0.42 -9.79 -17.32
CA ARG A 115 -0.69 -8.94 -16.95
C ARG A 115 -1.32 -9.48 -15.66
N LEU A 116 -1.37 -8.66 -14.63
CA LEU A 116 -1.96 -9.00 -13.35
C LEU A 116 -3.38 -8.47 -13.29
N LYS A 117 -4.29 -9.32 -12.81
CA LYS A 117 -5.67 -8.95 -12.53
C LYS A 117 -5.83 -8.63 -11.05
N ASP A 118 -6.68 -7.68 -10.76
CA ASP A 118 -7.02 -7.31 -9.40
C ASP A 118 -7.73 -8.44 -8.64
N VAL A 119 -7.62 -8.40 -7.31
CA VAL A 119 -8.37 -9.28 -6.41
C VAL A 119 -9.73 -8.65 -6.15
N ALA A 120 -10.72 -9.03 -6.94
CA ALA A 120 -12.07 -8.46 -6.95
C ALA A 120 -12.76 -8.35 -5.58
N SER A 121 -12.44 -9.23 -4.65
CA SER A 121 -13.06 -9.27 -3.32
C SER A 121 -12.51 -8.25 -2.33
N MET A 122 -11.41 -7.58 -2.66
CA MET A 122 -10.74 -6.62 -1.75
C MET A 122 -11.01 -5.16 -2.09
N HIS A 123 -11.75 -4.90 -3.15
CA HIS A 123 -12.30 -3.58 -3.41
C HIS A 123 -13.50 -3.38 -2.50
N GLN A 124 -13.26 -2.88 -1.32
CA GLN A 124 -14.34 -2.41 -0.48
C GLN A 124 -14.96 -1.20 -1.17
N HIS A 125 -16.28 -1.21 -1.23
CA HIS A 125 -17.16 -0.11 -1.62
C HIS A 125 -16.87 1.09 -0.73
N ALA A 126 -15.79 1.77 -1.01
CA ALA A 126 -15.46 2.97 -0.28
C ALA A 126 -16.02 4.13 -1.08
N ASP A 127 -16.84 4.93 -0.45
CA ASP A 127 -17.06 6.28 -0.91
C ASP A 127 -15.70 6.94 -0.96
N TYR A 128 -15.16 7.11 -2.16
CA TYR A 128 -13.86 7.75 -2.32
C TYR A 128 -13.92 9.18 -1.81
N VAL A 129 -13.00 9.53 -0.93
CA VAL A 129 -12.89 10.88 -0.37
C VAL A 129 -11.61 11.52 -0.89
N ALA A 130 -11.73 12.75 -1.42
CA ALA A 130 -10.58 13.50 -1.90
C ALA A 130 -9.52 13.67 -0.80
N GLY A 131 -8.26 13.46 -1.14
CA GLY A 131 -7.13 13.53 -0.22
C GLY A 131 -6.89 12.25 0.60
N GLN A 132 -7.78 11.28 0.60
CA GLN A 132 -7.57 10.01 1.29
C GLN A 132 -6.82 9.00 0.44
N SER A 133 -6.10 8.09 1.11
CA SER A 133 -5.33 7.02 0.50
C SER A 133 -6.10 5.71 0.51
N TYR A 134 -6.03 5.01 -0.62
CA TYR A 134 -6.64 3.71 -0.84
C TYR A 134 -5.63 2.77 -1.49
N TYR A 135 -6.01 1.51 -1.69
CA TYR A 135 -5.16 0.52 -2.33
C TYR A 135 -5.93 -0.42 -3.24
N LEU A 136 -5.22 -0.97 -4.22
CA LEU A 136 -5.63 -2.09 -5.06
C LEU A 136 -4.68 -3.25 -4.82
N LEU A 137 -5.21 -4.47 -4.73
CA LEU A 137 -4.40 -5.67 -4.62
C LEU A 137 -4.52 -6.50 -5.90
N TYR A 138 -3.39 -6.95 -6.39
CA TYR A 138 -3.27 -7.80 -7.57
C TYR A 138 -2.64 -9.13 -7.20
N LEU A 139 -3.17 -10.23 -7.75
CA LEU A 139 -2.52 -11.52 -7.62
C LEU A 139 -1.18 -11.51 -8.36
N ASN A 140 -0.15 -12.02 -7.71
CA ASN A 140 1.19 -12.19 -8.28
C ASN A 140 1.54 -13.68 -8.35
N PRO A 141 0.97 -14.43 -9.33
CA PRO A 141 1.14 -15.87 -9.39
C PRO A 141 2.62 -16.22 -9.57
N ALA A 142 3.08 -17.20 -8.78
CA ALA A 142 4.46 -17.68 -8.76
C ALA A 142 5.51 -16.58 -8.52
N GLY A 143 5.13 -15.44 -7.91
CA GLY A 143 6.06 -14.34 -7.66
C GLY A 143 6.66 -13.76 -8.95
N ALA A 144 5.85 -13.68 -10.04
CA ALA A 144 6.31 -13.20 -11.34
C ALA A 144 6.88 -11.78 -11.28
N ILE A 145 6.27 -10.93 -10.45
CA ILE A 145 6.73 -9.55 -10.22
C ILE A 145 7.56 -9.52 -8.94
N LYS A 146 8.69 -8.81 -8.99
CA LYS A 146 9.63 -8.65 -7.87
C LYS A 146 9.95 -7.18 -7.63
N ALA A 147 10.49 -6.89 -6.45
CA ALA A 147 11.07 -5.57 -6.18
C ALA A 147 12.14 -5.23 -7.23
N GLY A 148 12.14 -3.99 -7.70
CA GLY A 148 12.99 -3.52 -8.78
C GLY A 148 12.37 -3.60 -10.18
N ASP A 149 11.28 -4.34 -10.37
CA ASP A 149 10.54 -4.36 -11.63
C ASP A 149 9.84 -3.02 -11.89
N ARG A 150 9.40 -2.83 -13.14
CA ARG A 150 8.57 -1.70 -13.55
C ARG A 150 7.25 -2.20 -14.11
N LEU A 151 6.17 -1.56 -13.71
CA LEU A 151 4.81 -1.91 -14.13
C LEU A 151 4.13 -0.70 -14.76
N ASP A 152 3.16 -1.00 -15.62
CA ASP A 152 2.25 -0.01 -16.19
C ASP A 152 0.85 -0.29 -15.63
N LEU A 153 0.18 0.76 -15.15
CA LEU A 153 -1.21 0.72 -14.74
C LEU A 153 -2.07 1.11 -15.93
N GLU A 154 -2.84 0.15 -16.46
CA GLU A 154 -3.69 0.33 -17.65
C GLU A 154 -5.16 0.42 -17.22
N GLY A 155 -5.79 1.56 -17.48
CA GLY A 155 -7.22 1.73 -17.26
C GLY A 155 -8.05 0.96 -18.30
N THR A 156 -9.10 0.28 -17.83
CA THR A 156 -10.02 -0.48 -18.68
C THR A 156 -11.22 0.35 -19.14
N ALA A 157 -11.84 1.05 -18.21
CA ALA A 157 -13.01 1.90 -18.50
C ALA A 157 -12.62 3.27 -19.08
N VAL A 158 -11.61 3.88 -18.50
CA VAL A 158 -10.98 5.09 -18.98
C VAL A 158 -9.61 4.68 -19.50
N LYS A 159 -9.39 4.79 -20.81
CA LYS A 159 -8.15 4.36 -21.48
C LYS A 159 -6.99 5.30 -21.16
N GLU A 160 -6.68 5.42 -19.86
CA GLU A 160 -5.56 6.20 -19.37
C GLU A 160 -4.57 5.28 -18.69
N ASN A 161 -3.31 5.42 -19.06
CA ASN A 161 -2.23 4.57 -18.60
C ASN A 161 -1.20 5.38 -17.84
N LEU A 162 -0.68 4.81 -16.76
CA LEU A 162 0.47 5.34 -16.05
C LEU A 162 1.59 4.31 -16.10
N GLY A 163 2.64 4.62 -16.84
CA GLY A 163 3.76 3.72 -17.09
C GLY A 163 4.92 3.87 -16.12
N ALA A 164 5.82 2.88 -16.17
CA ALA A 164 7.09 2.86 -15.48
C ALA A 164 7.01 2.99 -13.95
N LEU A 165 5.95 2.46 -13.34
CA LEU A 165 5.78 2.40 -11.89
C LEU A 165 6.85 1.49 -11.27
N PRO A 166 7.78 2.02 -10.46
CA PRO A 166 8.79 1.20 -9.81
C PRO A 166 8.18 0.38 -8.67
N VAL A 167 8.54 -0.90 -8.59
CA VAL A 167 8.10 -1.84 -7.56
C VAL A 167 9.11 -1.87 -6.42
N SER A 168 8.66 -1.70 -5.19
CA SER A 168 9.47 -1.80 -3.97
C SER A 168 9.24 -3.11 -3.20
#